data_9d66bd97e0ecbcbaf1b0395c6b7d36cd
#
_entry.id   9d66bd97e0ecbcbaf1b0395c6b7d36cd
#
_cell.length_a   1.000
_cell.length_b   1.000
_cell.length_c   1.000
_cell.angle_alpha   90.00
_cell.angle_beta   90.00
_cell.angle_gamma   90.00
#
_symmetry.space_group_name_H-M   'P 1'
#
loop_
_entity.id
_entity.type
_entity.pdbx_description
1 polymer ?
#
loop_
_entity_poly.entity_id
_entity_poly.type
_entity_poly.pdbx_seq_one_letter_code
_entity_poly.pdbx_strand_id
1 'polypeptide(L)'
;MANGFITALMTDFAHRCQIEQLVFDGDDCCHLLIDQNTAITVRAEDDRLTLIGLISGDKPEHDVMLQYMKASLTQGSPAVYWDEEVGFVGFVHLSQQWLDAAMLDESLGNFIEWLKSATNSTLVCDEPSAPVMDANQFSTLRV
;
A
#
# COMPACT_ATOMS: atom_id res chain seq x y z
N MET A 1 -0.86 -4.13 21.05
CA MET A 1 -2.11 -4.89 20.94
C MET A 1 -3.17 -4.02 20.31
N ALA A 2 -3.87 -4.52 19.28
CA ALA A 2 -4.91 -3.74 18.63
C ALA A 2 -6.00 -3.36 19.62
N ASN A 3 -6.42 -2.11 19.64
CA ASN A 3 -7.44 -1.65 20.57
C ASN A 3 -8.84 -2.07 20.11
N GLY A 4 -9.84 -1.86 20.96
CA GLY A 4 -11.21 -2.28 20.67
C GLY A 4 -11.79 -1.60 19.42
N PHE A 5 -11.41 -0.35 19.16
CA PHE A 5 -11.84 0.35 17.98
C PHE A 5 -11.31 -0.32 16.71
N ILE A 6 -10.04 -0.68 16.70
CA ILE A 6 -9.42 -1.35 15.56
C ILE A 6 -10.03 -2.73 15.34
N THR A 7 -10.27 -3.47 16.41
CA THR A 7 -10.90 -4.79 16.31
C THR A 7 -12.29 -4.69 15.68
N ALA A 8 -13.10 -3.73 16.12
CA ALA A 8 -14.42 -3.50 15.56
C ALA A 8 -14.34 -3.06 14.10
N LEU A 9 -13.42 -2.15 13.80
CA LEU A 9 -13.22 -1.66 12.43
C LEU A 9 -12.84 -2.80 11.49
N MET A 10 -11.91 -3.66 11.89
CA MET A 10 -11.46 -4.76 11.05
C MET A 10 -12.56 -5.82 10.90
N THR A 11 -13.39 -6.01 11.92
CA THR A 11 -14.53 -6.90 11.82
C THR A 11 -15.53 -6.38 10.78
N ASP A 12 -15.86 -5.09 10.83
CA ASP A 12 -16.76 -4.47 9.86
C ASP A 12 -16.16 -4.51 8.45
N PHE A 13 -14.87 -4.27 8.34
CA PHE A 13 -14.18 -4.31 7.06
C PHE A 13 -14.19 -5.73 6.48
N ALA A 14 -13.92 -6.75 7.29
CA ALA A 14 -13.97 -8.13 6.85
C ALA A 14 -15.35 -8.50 6.35
N HIS A 15 -16.37 -8.07 7.08
CA HIS A 15 -17.76 -8.31 6.70
C HIS A 15 -18.11 -7.65 5.35
N ARG A 16 -17.67 -6.41 5.19
CA ARG A 16 -17.87 -5.65 3.96
C ARG A 16 -17.21 -6.31 2.75
N CYS A 17 -16.02 -6.87 2.96
CA CYS A 17 -15.25 -7.52 1.89
C CYS A 17 -15.52 -9.00 1.74
N GLN A 18 -16.46 -9.54 2.53
CA GLN A 18 -16.80 -10.96 2.53
C GLN A 18 -15.60 -11.87 2.85
N ILE A 19 -14.76 -11.42 3.74
CA ILE A 19 -13.61 -12.18 4.25
C ILE A 19 -14.04 -12.81 5.59
N GLU A 20 -13.76 -14.09 5.77
CA GLU A 20 -14.24 -14.80 6.96
C GLU A 20 -13.69 -14.21 8.25
N GLN A 21 -12.40 -13.95 8.30
CA GLN A 21 -11.80 -13.44 9.52
C GLN A 21 -10.47 -12.76 9.24
N LEU A 22 -10.26 -11.61 9.88
CA LEU A 22 -9.00 -10.89 9.86
C LEU A 22 -8.45 -10.88 11.29
N VAL A 23 -7.28 -11.45 11.47
CA VAL A 23 -6.67 -11.61 12.78
C VAL A 23 -5.34 -10.88 12.83
N PHE A 24 -5.15 -10.07 13.87
CA PHE A 24 -3.86 -9.45 14.15
C PHE A 24 -2.96 -10.44 14.89
N ASP A 25 -1.69 -10.46 14.47
CA ASP A 25 -0.68 -11.29 15.15
C ASP A 25 -0.14 -10.60 16.41
N GLY A 26 0.90 -11.17 17.00
CA GLY A 26 1.50 -10.63 18.22
C GLY A 26 2.17 -9.28 18.03
N ASP A 27 2.44 -8.88 16.80
CA ASP A 27 3.06 -7.59 16.47
C ASP A 27 2.02 -6.57 15.98
N ASP A 28 0.75 -6.84 16.21
CA ASP A 28 -0.38 -6.01 15.78
C ASP A 28 -0.45 -5.83 14.27
N CYS A 29 -0.04 -6.85 13.53
CA CYS A 29 -0.10 -6.88 12.08
C CYS A 29 -1.13 -7.89 11.58
N CYS A 30 -1.88 -7.50 10.57
CA CYS A 30 -2.82 -8.36 9.87
C CYS A 30 -2.37 -8.46 8.42
N HIS A 31 -2.18 -9.68 7.94
CA HIS A 31 -1.68 -9.93 6.59
C HIS A 31 -2.83 -10.31 5.68
N LEU A 32 -2.95 -9.58 4.57
CA LEU A 32 -4.00 -9.80 3.58
C LEU A 32 -3.35 -10.24 2.27
N LEU A 33 -3.97 -11.20 1.60
CA LEU A 33 -3.57 -11.58 0.26
C LEU A 33 -4.73 -11.24 -0.68
N ILE A 34 -4.48 -10.27 -1.56
CA ILE A 34 -5.50 -9.77 -2.49
C ILE A 34 -5.27 -10.41 -3.84
N ASP A 35 -6.34 -11.00 -4.41
CA ASP A 35 -6.30 -11.64 -5.73
C ASP A 35 -5.18 -12.67 -5.87
N GLN A 36 -4.75 -13.25 -4.76
CA GLN A 36 -3.70 -14.25 -4.69
C GLN A 36 -2.31 -13.76 -5.13
N ASN A 37 -2.18 -12.48 -5.44
CA ASN A 37 -0.92 -11.94 -5.97
C ASN A 37 -0.37 -10.76 -5.18
N THR A 38 -1.21 -10.03 -4.49
CA THR A 38 -0.81 -8.80 -3.81
C THR A 38 -0.91 -9.00 -2.30
N ALA A 39 0.22 -8.98 -1.62
CA ALA A 39 0.26 -9.12 -0.17
C ALA A 39 0.30 -7.73 0.47
N ILE A 40 -0.63 -7.47 1.35
CA ILE A 40 -0.72 -6.21 2.10
C ILE A 40 -0.67 -6.53 3.58
N THR A 41 0.13 -5.79 4.32
CA THR A 41 0.14 -5.87 5.78
C THR A 41 -0.54 -4.63 6.34
N VAL A 42 -1.51 -4.84 7.21
CA VAL A 42 -2.16 -3.77 7.96
C VAL A 42 -1.59 -3.80 9.37
N ARG A 43 -0.89 -2.75 9.75
CA ARG A 43 -0.30 -2.64 11.08
C ARG A 43 -1.10 -1.66 11.91
N ALA A 44 -1.53 -2.10 13.10
CA ALA A 44 -2.28 -1.25 14.02
C ALA A 44 -1.32 -0.56 14.98
N GLU A 45 -1.41 0.76 15.05
CA GLU A 45 -0.69 1.56 16.03
C GLU A 45 -1.71 2.33 16.86
N ASP A 46 -1.25 3.04 17.90
CA ASP A 46 -2.18 3.66 18.86
C ASP A 46 -3.13 4.66 18.21
N ASP A 47 -2.66 5.42 17.23
CA ASP A 47 -3.42 6.51 16.63
C ASP A 47 -3.63 6.35 15.13
N ARG A 48 -3.13 5.26 14.53
CA ARG A 48 -3.19 5.10 13.07
C ARG A 48 -3.13 3.64 12.67
N LEU A 49 -3.58 3.39 11.44
CA LEU A 49 -3.30 2.15 10.72
C LEU A 49 -2.28 2.43 9.64
N THR A 50 -1.34 1.53 9.45
CA THR A 50 -0.37 1.63 8.37
C THR A 50 -0.61 0.49 7.40
N LEU A 51 -0.81 0.82 6.13
CA LEU A 51 -0.89 -0.16 5.06
C LEU A 51 0.50 -0.30 4.45
N ILE A 52 0.99 -1.51 4.35
CA ILE A 52 2.35 -1.80 3.88
C ILE A 52 2.28 -2.83 2.77
N GLY A 53 3.01 -2.57 1.69
CA GLY A 53 3.09 -3.52 0.58
C GLY A 53 4.47 -3.53 -0.04
N LEU A 54 4.80 -4.62 -0.72
CA LEU A 54 6.05 -4.75 -1.45
C LEU A 54 5.86 -4.33 -2.89
N ILE A 55 6.80 -3.53 -3.38
CA ILE A 55 6.89 -3.18 -4.79
C ILE A 55 7.90 -4.13 -5.40
N SER A 56 7.48 -4.91 -6.39
CA SER A 56 8.37 -5.88 -7.03
C SER A 56 9.49 -5.18 -7.79
N GLY A 57 10.66 -5.78 -7.79
CA GLY A 57 11.80 -5.28 -8.54
C GLY A 57 13.03 -5.13 -7.68
N ASP A 58 14.10 -4.68 -8.31
CA ASP A 58 15.37 -4.45 -7.66
C ASP A 58 15.37 -3.10 -6.96
N LYS A 59 16.45 -2.84 -6.21
CA LYS A 59 16.64 -1.57 -5.55
C LYS A 59 16.57 -0.43 -6.56
N PRO A 60 15.67 0.54 -6.37
CA PRO A 60 15.54 1.64 -7.32
C PRO A 60 16.72 2.59 -7.25
N GLU A 61 16.97 3.29 -8.34
CA GLU A 61 17.98 4.33 -8.37
C GLU A 61 17.54 5.53 -7.52
N HIS A 62 18.50 6.34 -7.12
CA HIS A 62 18.23 7.52 -6.29
C HIS A 62 17.22 8.46 -6.91
N ASP A 63 17.30 8.67 -8.23
CA ASP A 63 16.36 9.55 -8.92
C ASP A 63 14.94 9.06 -8.82
N VAL A 64 14.75 7.75 -8.91
CA VAL A 64 13.43 7.13 -8.79
C VAL A 64 12.91 7.30 -7.37
N MET A 65 13.76 7.06 -6.37
CA MET A 65 13.38 7.26 -4.97
C MET A 65 12.97 8.71 -4.71
N LEU A 66 13.72 9.67 -5.25
CA LEU A 66 13.40 11.08 -5.09
C LEU A 66 12.07 11.46 -5.72
N GLN A 67 11.73 10.86 -6.86
CA GLN A 67 10.43 11.08 -7.50
C GLN A 67 9.28 10.58 -6.64
N TYR A 68 9.45 9.40 -6.01
CA TYR A 68 8.43 8.89 -5.10
C TYR A 68 8.28 9.78 -3.87
N MET A 69 9.41 10.26 -3.33
CA MET A 69 9.37 11.17 -2.18
C MET A 69 8.66 12.47 -2.53
N LYS A 70 8.94 13.03 -3.71
CA LYS A 70 8.28 14.24 -4.18
C LYS A 70 6.78 14.01 -4.35
N ALA A 71 6.37 12.89 -4.95
CA ALA A 71 4.96 12.58 -5.13
C ALA A 71 4.25 12.41 -3.79
N SER A 72 4.90 11.81 -2.82
CA SER A 72 4.35 11.68 -1.47
C SER A 72 4.11 13.04 -0.83
N LEU A 73 5.06 13.95 -0.98
CA LEU A 73 4.95 15.28 -0.40
C LEU A 73 3.92 16.15 -1.11
N THR A 74 3.91 16.13 -2.45
CA THR A 74 3.10 17.09 -3.22
C THR A 74 1.72 16.59 -3.58
N GLN A 75 1.53 15.28 -3.69
CA GLN A 75 0.27 14.67 -4.16
C GLN A 75 -0.37 13.78 -3.11
N GLY A 76 0.26 13.60 -1.96
CA GLY A 76 -0.25 12.69 -0.94
C GLY A 76 -0.15 11.21 -1.32
N SER A 77 0.70 10.87 -2.28
CA SER A 77 0.93 9.48 -2.66
C SER A 77 1.59 8.71 -1.52
N PRO A 78 1.46 7.37 -1.50
CA PRO A 78 2.16 6.57 -0.51
C PRO A 78 3.66 6.81 -0.52
N ALA A 79 4.30 6.66 0.62
CA ALA A 79 5.75 6.79 0.75
C ALA A 79 6.43 5.46 0.46
N VAL A 80 7.72 5.52 0.20
CA VAL A 80 8.50 4.32 -0.11
C VAL A 80 9.82 4.33 0.66
N TYR A 81 10.37 3.14 0.88
CA TYR A 81 11.73 3.00 1.38
C TYR A 81 12.31 1.68 0.90
N TRP A 82 13.61 1.56 0.93
CA TRP A 82 14.31 0.33 0.61
C TRP A 82 14.81 -0.33 1.89
N ASP A 83 14.52 -1.62 2.05
CA ASP A 83 14.98 -2.43 3.17
C ASP A 83 15.82 -3.58 2.62
N GLU A 84 17.03 -3.74 3.15
CA GLU A 84 17.96 -4.76 2.65
C GLU A 84 17.44 -6.19 2.85
N GLU A 85 16.58 -6.41 3.82
CA GLU A 85 16.04 -7.75 4.09
C GLU A 85 14.71 -7.99 3.37
N VAL A 86 13.89 -6.96 3.25
CA VAL A 86 12.52 -7.09 2.74
C VAL A 86 12.42 -6.69 1.27
N GLY A 87 13.11 -5.62 0.89
CA GLY A 87 13.06 -5.10 -0.48
C GLY A 87 12.48 -3.69 -0.55
N PHE A 88 11.91 -3.36 -1.68
CA PHE A 88 11.31 -2.05 -1.92
C PHE A 88 9.90 -2.03 -1.35
N VAL A 89 9.68 -1.17 -0.37
CA VAL A 89 8.44 -1.15 0.41
C VAL A 89 7.70 0.15 0.18
N GLY A 90 6.40 0.04 -0.08
CA GLY A 90 5.50 1.18 -0.10
C GLY A 90 4.60 1.15 1.12
N PHE A 91 4.24 2.31 1.66
CA PHE A 91 3.36 2.36 2.82
C PHE A 91 2.58 3.66 2.86
N VAL A 92 1.45 3.61 3.57
CA VAL A 92 0.62 4.78 3.82
C VAL A 92 0.05 4.69 5.24
N HIS A 93 -0.01 5.83 5.91
CA HIS A 93 -0.61 5.94 7.24
C HIS A 93 -2.03 6.47 7.13
N LEU A 94 -2.95 5.86 7.87
CA LEU A 94 -4.34 6.30 7.98
C LEU A 94 -4.63 6.65 9.42
N SER A 95 -5.10 7.87 9.66
CA SER A 95 -5.50 8.29 11.00
C SER A 95 -6.74 7.52 11.44
N GLN A 96 -6.71 6.95 12.65
CA GLN A 96 -7.86 6.23 13.19
C GLN A 96 -9.04 7.15 13.49
N GLN A 97 -8.78 8.42 13.72
CA GLN A 97 -9.79 9.36 14.19
C GLN A 97 -10.99 9.47 13.24
N TRP A 98 -10.75 9.37 11.93
CA TRP A 98 -11.80 9.54 10.91
C TRP A 98 -12.06 8.28 10.11
N LEU A 99 -11.52 7.14 10.57
CA LEU A 99 -11.51 5.92 9.79
C LEU A 99 -12.76 5.08 10.08
N ASP A 100 -13.46 4.68 9.02
CA ASP A 100 -14.52 3.67 9.09
C ASP A 100 -14.26 2.59 8.05
N ALA A 101 -15.10 1.56 8.03
CA ALA A 101 -14.89 0.42 7.12
C ALA A 101 -14.95 0.83 5.65
N ALA A 102 -15.81 1.77 5.30
CA ALA A 102 -15.90 2.27 3.92
C ALA A 102 -14.65 3.04 3.52
N MET A 103 -14.12 3.89 4.40
CA MET A 103 -12.91 4.65 4.15
C MET A 103 -11.69 3.73 4.08
N LEU A 104 -11.65 2.71 4.93
CA LEU A 104 -10.57 1.72 4.89
C LEU A 104 -10.60 0.95 3.57
N ASP A 105 -11.79 0.54 3.12
CA ASP A 105 -11.95 -0.14 1.84
C ASP A 105 -11.46 0.72 0.68
N GLU A 106 -11.86 1.98 0.65
CA GLU A 106 -11.42 2.91 -0.38
C GLU A 106 -9.90 3.15 -0.33
N SER A 107 -9.37 3.38 0.86
CA SER A 107 -7.93 3.61 1.03
C SER A 107 -7.12 2.39 0.65
N LEU A 108 -7.59 1.21 1.01
CA LEU A 108 -6.92 -0.03 0.64
C LEU A 108 -6.95 -0.24 -0.88
N GLY A 109 -8.10 0.01 -1.51
CA GLY A 109 -8.22 -0.08 -2.96
C GLY A 109 -7.25 0.85 -3.68
N ASN A 110 -7.18 2.09 -3.24
CA ASN A 110 -6.25 3.07 -3.81
C ASN A 110 -4.79 2.66 -3.62
N PHE A 111 -4.47 2.13 -2.46
CA PHE A 111 -3.12 1.66 -2.16
C PHE A 111 -2.74 0.46 -3.05
N ILE A 112 -3.64 -0.48 -3.24
CA ILE A 112 -3.42 -1.65 -4.10
C ILE A 112 -3.18 -1.20 -5.54
N GLU A 113 -3.99 -0.29 -6.04
CA GLU A 113 -3.81 0.24 -7.39
C GLU A 113 -2.47 0.95 -7.55
N TRP A 114 -2.09 1.73 -6.56
CA TRP A 114 -0.79 2.40 -6.56
C TRP A 114 0.36 1.39 -6.55
N LEU A 115 0.26 0.33 -5.72
CA LEU A 115 1.28 -0.73 -5.68
C LEU A 115 1.44 -1.42 -7.03
N LYS A 116 0.33 -1.74 -7.68
CA LYS A 116 0.36 -2.38 -9.01
C LYS A 116 1.01 -1.46 -10.04
N SER A 117 0.69 -0.20 -10.01
CA SER A 117 1.27 0.79 -10.90
C SER A 117 2.76 0.96 -10.65
N ALA A 118 3.17 1.01 -9.39
CA ALA A 118 4.59 1.13 -9.03
C ALA A 118 5.37 -0.10 -9.46
N THR A 119 4.82 -1.30 -9.25
CA THR A 119 5.44 -2.54 -9.69
C THR A 119 5.61 -2.58 -11.21
N ASN A 120 4.57 -2.22 -11.93
CA ASN A 120 4.61 -2.21 -13.39
C ASN A 120 5.60 -1.16 -13.92
N SER A 121 5.65 0.00 -13.30
CA SER A 121 6.60 1.05 -13.69
C SER A 121 8.04 0.60 -13.49
N THR A 122 8.32 -0.09 -12.40
CA THR A 122 9.65 -0.61 -12.12
C THR A 122 10.07 -1.65 -13.15
N LEU A 123 9.15 -2.56 -13.51
CA LEU A 123 9.41 -3.57 -14.53
C LEU A 123 9.63 -2.95 -15.91
N VAL A 124 8.84 -1.94 -16.25
CA VAL A 124 8.96 -1.24 -17.54
C VAL A 124 10.31 -0.53 -17.64
N CYS A 125 10.78 0.07 -16.55
CA CYS A 125 12.07 0.75 -16.55
C CYS A 125 13.25 -0.17 -16.83
N ASP A 126 13.11 -1.46 -16.57
CA ASP A 126 14.17 -2.44 -16.81
C ASP A 126 14.24 -2.90 -18.26
N GLU A 127 13.28 -2.54 -19.09
CA GLU A 127 13.24 -2.93 -20.51
C GLU A 127 13.64 -1.76 -21.39
N PRO A 128 14.83 -1.80 -21.98
CA PRO A 128 15.29 -0.67 -22.83
C PRO A 128 14.46 -0.47 -24.08
N SER A 129 13.72 -1.48 -24.50
CA SER A 129 12.85 -1.41 -25.68
C SER A 129 11.40 -1.10 -25.31
N ALA A 130 11.13 -0.84 -24.05
CA ALA A 130 9.77 -0.57 -23.60
C ALA A 130 9.21 0.64 -24.34
N PRO A 131 7.97 0.58 -24.82
CA PRO A 131 7.35 1.72 -25.44
C PRO A 131 7.22 2.86 -24.44
N VAL A 132 7.20 4.05 -24.96
CA VAL A 132 6.98 5.23 -24.13
C VAL A 132 5.67 5.04 -23.37
N MET A 133 5.70 5.25 -22.06
CA MET A 133 4.50 5.18 -21.26
C MET A 133 3.50 6.20 -21.76
N ASP A 134 2.27 5.76 -22.00
CA ASP A 134 1.26 6.68 -22.47
C ASP A 134 0.72 7.52 -21.31
N ALA A 135 -0.08 8.53 -21.65
CA ALA A 135 -0.65 9.43 -20.66
C ALA A 135 -1.59 8.72 -19.70
N ASN A 136 -2.20 7.62 -20.14
CA ASN A 136 -3.13 6.87 -19.29
C ASN A 136 -2.41 6.20 -18.13
N GLN A 137 -1.20 5.70 -18.34
CA GLN A 137 -0.42 5.10 -17.27
C GLN A 137 -0.03 6.13 -16.22
N PHE A 138 0.35 7.32 -16.65
CA PHE A 138 0.64 8.41 -15.72
C PHE A 138 -0.60 8.84 -14.96
N SER A 139 -1.74 8.86 -15.60
CA SER A 139 -3.00 9.20 -14.95
C SER A 139 -3.33 8.20 -13.84
N THR A 140 -3.05 6.92 -14.05
CA THR A 140 -3.26 5.88 -13.05
C THR A 140 -2.42 6.13 -11.80
N LEU A 141 -1.20 6.61 -11.97
CA LEU A 141 -0.31 6.89 -10.84
C LEU A 141 -0.75 8.07 -9.98
N ARG A 142 -1.72 8.85 -10.45
CA ARG A 142 -2.16 10.06 -9.75
C ARG A 142 -3.37 9.87 -8.86
N VAL A 143 -3.85 8.71 -8.78
CA VAL A 143 -5.06 8.45 -7.98
C VAL A 143 -4.90 8.76 -6.51
#